data_cb3324a255b928f555cd15daa7dc853d
#
_entry.id   cb3324a255b928f555cd15daa7dc853d
#
_cell.length_a   1.000
_cell.length_b   1.000
_cell.length_c   1.000
_cell.angle_alpha   90.00
_cell.angle_beta   90.00
_cell.angle_gamma   90.00
#
_symmetry.space_group_name_H-M   'P 1'
#
loop_
_entity.id
_entity.type
_entity.pdbx_description
1 polymer ?
#
loop_
_entity_poly.entity_id
_entity_poly.type
_entity_poly.pdbx_seq_one_letter_code
_entity_poly.pdbx_strand_id
1 'polypeptide(L)'
;MKKIVIFLFWIVVGMVTSCVSNDTTKVIITVENYPLDTVRIVWMAGGEFKGEKVPLKNGKGEVEISAPEYTLVSIINDDPAQRITYGDGIIPSPSINFFAEMGQRIRVQFDEERWPIARIDGGKVNEDYMRLWGKKGPLERKKWELMRVLYSSEDVDKEPLKQEISAIREACQQMEYEFIPLNPDSYVSLHLLPGVRTSLPFEKYEQLFLNLSERVRNTEMGKSTSEQIAMTKKSLPGQLAPDFSKVDKEGNTIRLSDLKGKYVLIDFWGTWCIPCRRSHPHLVELHEKYAPKGVYFIN
;
A
#
# COMPACT_ATOMS: atom_id res chain seq x y z
N MET A 1 74.61 -27.72 26.02
CA MET A 1 73.90 -27.39 24.77
C MET A 1 72.42 -27.55 25.01
N LYS A 2 71.69 -26.44 25.27
CA LYS A 2 70.23 -26.43 25.51
C LYS A 2 69.56 -26.07 24.18
N LYS A 3 68.74 -27.02 23.67
CA LYS A 3 67.93 -26.78 22.47
C LYS A 3 66.66 -26.01 22.89
N ILE A 4 66.53 -24.81 22.36
CA ILE A 4 65.31 -23.99 22.48
C ILE A 4 64.37 -24.44 21.37
N VAL A 5 63.19 -24.98 21.74
CA VAL A 5 62.10 -25.31 20.83
C VAL A 5 61.14 -24.11 20.82
N ILE A 6 61.10 -23.39 19.71
CA ILE A 6 60.14 -22.26 19.50
C ILE A 6 58.84 -22.88 18.98
N PHE A 7 57.77 -22.84 19.78
CA PHE A 7 56.42 -23.14 19.35
C PHE A 7 55.85 -21.90 18.65
N LEU A 8 55.69 -21.98 17.35
CA LEU A 8 54.93 -21.00 16.58
C LEU A 8 53.42 -21.30 16.73
N PHE A 9 52.72 -20.47 17.51
CA PHE A 9 51.28 -20.48 17.59
C PHE A 9 50.71 -19.76 16.35
N TRP A 10 50.14 -20.52 15.42
CA TRP A 10 49.35 -19.99 14.33
C TRP A 10 47.96 -19.57 14.90
N ILE A 11 47.71 -18.27 15.04
CA ILE A 11 46.38 -17.72 15.30
C ILE A 11 45.64 -17.76 13.96
N VAL A 12 44.79 -18.76 13.79
CA VAL A 12 43.80 -18.74 12.71
C VAL A 12 42.72 -17.77 13.13
N VAL A 13 42.79 -16.52 12.65
CA VAL A 13 41.68 -15.59 12.69
C VAL A 13 40.62 -16.09 11.73
N GLY A 14 39.66 -16.86 12.24
CA GLY A 14 38.47 -17.23 11.51
C GLY A 14 37.69 -15.96 11.16
N MET A 15 37.80 -15.50 9.91
CA MET A 15 36.82 -14.59 9.35
C MET A 15 35.48 -15.34 9.34
N VAL A 16 34.65 -15.04 10.32
CA VAL A 16 33.23 -15.41 10.26
C VAL A 16 32.62 -14.53 9.18
N THR A 17 32.69 -14.97 7.94
CA THR A 17 31.83 -14.46 6.88
C THR A 17 30.42 -14.91 7.27
N SER A 18 29.66 -14.03 7.89
CA SER A 18 28.22 -14.19 8.03
C SER A 18 27.67 -14.35 6.61
N CYS A 19 27.42 -15.58 6.21
CA CYS A 19 26.59 -15.87 5.04
C CYS A 19 25.22 -15.27 5.33
N VAL A 20 24.92 -14.12 4.74
CA VAL A 20 23.54 -13.65 4.60
C VAL A 20 22.86 -14.75 3.79
N SER A 21 21.85 -15.41 4.37
CA SER A 21 21.04 -16.36 3.62
C SER A 21 20.47 -15.56 2.44
N ASN A 22 20.59 -16.08 1.22
CA ASN A 22 20.10 -15.40 0.00
C ASN A 22 18.57 -15.19 0.02
N ASP A 23 17.88 -15.65 1.05
CA ASP A 23 16.42 -15.71 1.15
C ASP A 23 15.82 -14.55 1.98
N THR A 24 16.64 -13.67 2.55
CA THR A 24 16.18 -12.56 3.38
C THR A 24 16.72 -11.21 2.89
N THR A 25 15.97 -10.16 3.17
CA THR A 25 16.40 -8.77 3.00
C THR A 25 16.82 -8.23 4.36
N LYS A 26 18.05 -7.73 4.47
CA LYS A 26 18.52 -7.06 5.68
C LYS A 26 18.15 -5.57 5.65
N VAL A 27 17.36 -5.11 6.60
CA VAL A 27 16.95 -3.72 6.76
C VAL A 27 17.69 -3.10 7.93
N ILE A 28 18.37 -1.98 7.69
CA ILE A 28 19.07 -1.19 8.70
C ILE A 28 18.34 0.13 8.84
N ILE A 29 17.85 0.42 10.02
CA ILE A 29 17.08 1.62 10.34
C ILE A 29 17.97 2.54 11.19
N THR A 30 18.05 3.82 10.83
CA THR A 30 18.69 4.86 11.62
C THR A 30 17.68 6.00 11.81
N VAL A 31 17.44 6.38 13.05
CA VAL A 31 16.46 7.40 13.40
C VAL A 31 17.11 8.51 14.24
N GLU A 32 16.63 9.73 14.06
CA GLU A 32 16.95 10.90 14.85
C GLU A 32 15.68 11.44 15.50
N ASN A 33 15.80 12.00 16.71
CA ASN A 33 14.70 12.64 17.46
C ASN A 33 13.45 11.76 17.68
N TYR A 34 13.56 10.44 17.56
CA TYR A 34 12.45 9.51 17.70
C TYR A 34 12.21 9.18 19.18
N PRO A 35 10.96 9.37 19.70
CA PRO A 35 10.70 9.30 21.14
C PRO A 35 10.57 7.88 21.70
N LEU A 36 10.46 6.85 20.81
CA LEU A 36 10.26 5.47 21.21
C LEU A 36 11.56 4.66 21.06
N ASP A 37 11.66 3.58 21.81
CA ASP A 37 12.78 2.62 21.79
C ASP A 37 12.61 1.50 20.77
N THR A 38 11.48 1.48 20.04
CA THR A 38 11.16 0.50 19.01
C THR A 38 10.53 1.17 17.80
N VAL A 39 10.80 0.64 16.61
CA VAL A 39 10.12 0.99 15.36
C VAL A 39 9.32 -0.21 14.89
N ARG A 40 8.05 -0.01 14.53
CA ARG A 40 7.22 -1.06 13.97
C ARG A 40 7.30 -1.06 12.45
N ILE A 41 7.62 -2.22 11.89
CA ILE A 41 7.57 -2.46 10.45
C ILE A 41 6.47 -3.46 10.13
N VAL A 42 5.85 -3.30 8.96
CA VAL A 42 4.80 -4.21 8.47
C VAL A 42 4.99 -4.46 6.98
N TRP A 43 4.65 -5.66 6.53
CA TRP A 43 4.69 -6.04 5.12
C TRP A 43 3.70 -7.18 4.85
N MET A 44 3.47 -7.46 3.57
CA MET A 44 2.69 -8.62 3.14
C MET A 44 3.62 -9.74 2.69
N ALA A 45 3.40 -10.96 3.17
CA ALA A 45 4.11 -12.14 2.70
C ALA A 45 3.17 -13.35 2.69
N GLY A 46 3.11 -14.05 1.56
CA GLY A 46 2.23 -15.21 1.40
C GLY A 46 0.73 -14.89 1.60
N GLY A 47 0.29 -13.69 1.25
CA GLY A 47 -1.10 -13.24 1.44
C GLY A 47 -1.46 -12.84 2.87
N GLU A 48 -0.52 -12.89 3.81
CA GLU A 48 -0.72 -12.51 5.21
C GLU A 48 0.03 -11.23 5.57
N PHE A 49 -0.58 -10.44 6.46
CA PHE A 49 0.10 -9.31 7.10
C PHE A 49 1.12 -9.83 8.11
N LYS A 50 2.38 -9.43 7.92
CA LYS A 50 3.47 -9.63 8.88
C LYS A 50 3.81 -8.30 9.53
N GLY A 51 4.27 -8.35 10.77
CA GLY A 51 4.70 -7.15 11.48
C GLY A 51 5.70 -7.49 12.57
N GLU A 52 6.69 -6.61 12.74
CA GLU A 52 7.73 -6.77 13.74
C GLU A 52 8.05 -5.43 14.41
N LYS A 53 8.34 -5.46 15.72
CA LYS A 53 8.89 -4.34 16.46
C LYS A 53 10.41 -4.46 16.50
N VAL A 54 11.08 -3.55 15.84
CA VAL A 54 12.54 -3.49 15.76
C VAL A 54 13.06 -2.63 16.91
N PRO A 55 13.82 -3.19 17.86
CA PRO A 55 14.39 -2.42 18.95
C PRO A 55 15.48 -1.47 18.45
N LEU A 56 15.49 -0.27 19.03
CA LEU A 56 16.47 0.78 18.73
C LEU A 56 17.50 0.89 19.84
N LYS A 57 18.79 0.84 19.46
CA LYS A 57 19.90 1.16 20.36
C LYS A 57 20.63 2.38 19.82
N ASN A 58 20.62 3.47 20.55
CA ASN A 58 21.17 4.75 20.10
C ASN A 58 20.64 5.17 18.73
N GLY A 59 19.32 5.08 18.51
CA GLY A 59 18.66 5.42 17.26
C GLY A 59 18.93 4.45 16.11
N LYS A 60 19.45 3.24 16.35
CA LYS A 60 19.74 2.26 15.31
C LYS A 60 19.05 0.92 15.59
N GLY A 61 18.45 0.33 14.57
CA GLY A 61 17.85 -0.99 14.60
C GLY A 61 18.18 -1.78 13.34
N GLU A 62 18.15 -3.09 13.44
CA GLU A 62 18.32 -4.01 12.31
C GLU A 62 17.27 -5.10 12.38
N VAL A 63 16.80 -5.53 11.19
CA VAL A 63 15.85 -6.63 11.05
C VAL A 63 16.09 -7.35 9.74
N GLU A 64 15.81 -8.65 9.72
CA GLU A 64 15.81 -9.46 8.52
C GLU A 64 14.38 -9.80 8.11
N ILE A 65 14.01 -9.48 6.89
CA ILE A 65 12.68 -9.68 6.34
C ILE A 65 12.73 -10.77 5.29
N SER A 66 11.95 -11.82 5.43
CA SER A 66 11.68 -12.75 4.34
C SER A 66 10.62 -12.13 3.45
N ALA A 67 11.04 -11.66 2.28
CA ALA A 67 10.18 -11.01 1.31
C ALA A 67 10.43 -11.63 -0.06
N PRO A 68 9.48 -12.42 -0.58
CA PRO A 68 9.58 -12.89 -1.95
C PRO A 68 9.40 -11.71 -2.90
N GLU A 69 10.17 -11.69 -3.98
CA GLU A 69 10.17 -10.64 -4.98
C GLU A 69 10.26 -9.22 -4.36
N TYR A 70 9.59 -8.26 -4.96
CA TYR A 70 9.55 -6.86 -4.52
C TYR A 70 8.39 -6.63 -3.55
N THR A 71 8.66 -6.68 -2.27
CA THR A 71 7.64 -6.51 -1.23
C THR A 71 7.66 -5.08 -0.70
N LEU A 72 6.49 -4.44 -0.69
CA LEU A 72 6.34 -3.14 -0.02
C LEU A 72 6.43 -3.36 1.50
N VAL A 73 7.32 -2.62 2.13
CA VAL A 73 7.50 -2.58 3.58
C VAL A 73 7.17 -1.17 4.06
N SER A 74 6.40 -1.09 5.12
CA SER A 74 6.01 0.18 5.72
C SER A 74 6.54 0.28 7.15
N ILE A 75 7.19 1.39 7.46
CA ILE A 75 7.50 1.79 8.83
C ILE A 75 6.31 2.60 9.34
N ILE A 76 5.73 2.14 10.44
CA ILE A 76 4.57 2.76 11.09
C ILE A 76 5.06 3.61 12.25
N ASN A 77 4.61 4.85 12.32
CA ASN A 77 4.84 5.67 13.48
C ASN A 77 3.83 5.31 14.59
N ASP A 78 4.34 4.75 15.67
CA ASP A 78 3.54 4.36 16.82
C ASP A 78 3.40 5.47 17.87
N ASP A 79 4.08 6.62 17.70
CA ASP A 79 3.93 7.77 18.60
C ASP A 79 2.48 8.27 18.58
N PRO A 80 1.79 8.24 19.74
CA PRO A 80 0.43 8.77 19.86
C PRO A 80 0.31 10.26 19.45
N ALA A 81 1.37 11.05 19.64
CA ALA A 81 1.39 12.46 19.26
C ALA A 81 1.31 12.68 17.73
N GLN A 82 1.64 11.65 16.95
CA GLN A 82 1.57 11.67 15.50
C GLN A 82 0.24 11.16 14.94
N ARG A 83 -0.77 10.94 15.77
CA ARG A 83 -2.10 10.49 15.35
C ARG A 83 -3.07 11.66 15.36
N ILE A 84 -4.08 11.61 14.49
CA ILE A 84 -5.21 12.51 14.53
C ILE A 84 -6.39 11.75 15.14
N THR A 85 -6.94 12.26 16.24
CA THR A 85 -8.19 11.73 16.82
C THR A 85 -9.37 12.53 16.25
N TYR A 86 -10.36 11.84 15.73
CA TYR A 86 -11.55 12.46 15.15
C TYR A 86 -12.80 11.67 15.58
N GLY A 87 -13.61 12.25 16.45
CA GLY A 87 -14.70 11.55 17.12
C GLY A 87 -14.17 10.30 17.83
N ASP A 88 -14.80 9.16 17.58
CA ASP A 88 -14.37 7.85 18.10
C ASP A 88 -13.29 7.16 17.24
N GLY A 89 -12.83 7.81 16.16
CA GLY A 89 -11.88 7.27 15.21
C GLY A 89 -10.46 7.83 15.35
N ILE A 90 -9.52 7.12 14.76
CA ILE A 90 -8.11 7.53 14.67
C ILE A 90 -7.69 7.55 13.21
N ILE A 91 -7.07 8.65 12.77
CA ILE A 91 -6.37 8.72 11.50
C ILE A 91 -4.88 8.54 11.81
N PRO A 92 -4.24 7.42 11.38
CA PRO A 92 -2.82 7.21 11.60
C PRO A 92 -1.99 8.17 10.77
N SER A 93 -0.78 8.48 11.24
CA SER A 93 0.19 9.21 10.45
C SER A 93 0.57 8.45 9.16
N PRO A 94 1.03 9.16 8.12
CA PRO A 94 1.59 8.50 6.94
C PRO A 94 2.73 7.56 7.32
N SER A 95 2.89 6.47 6.58
CA SER A 95 4.01 5.53 6.76
C SER A 95 5.22 5.94 5.93
N ILE A 96 6.41 5.57 6.38
CA ILE A 96 7.60 5.54 5.52
C ILE A 96 7.59 4.20 4.78
N ASN A 97 7.58 4.25 3.46
CA ASN A 97 7.48 3.07 2.62
C ASN A 97 8.79 2.83 1.85
N PHE A 98 9.15 1.57 1.68
CA PHE A 98 10.27 1.14 0.85
C PHE A 98 10.03 -0.27 0.32
N PHE A 99 10.84 -0.70 -0.64
CA PHE A 99 10.72 -2.02 -1.24
C PHE A 99 11.85 -2.93 -0.76
N ALA A 100 11.47 -4.10 -0.25
CA ALA A 100 12.40 -5.18 0.05
C ALA A 100 12.46 -6.16 -1.13
N GLU A 101 13.66 -6.62 -1.44
CA GLU A 101 13.94 -7.64 -2.45
C GLU A 101 14.95 -8.63 -1.86
N MET A 102 14.77 -9.93 -2.12
CA MET A 102 15.64 -10.98 -1.57
C MET A 102 17.13 -10.71 -1.79
N GLY A 103 17.94 -10.97 -0.76
CA GLY A 103 19.39 -10.80 -0.80
C GLY A 103 19.87 -9.35 -0.73
N GLN A 104 18.97 -8.37 -0.68
CA GLN A 104 19.32 -6.96 -0.62
C GLN A 104 19.60 -6.48 0.81
N ARG A 105 20.39 -5.41 0.88
CA ARG A 105 20.58 -4.63 2.12
C ARG A 105 20.01 -3.25 1.92
N ILE A 106 18.96 -2.92 2.68
CA ILE A 106 18.27 -1.65 2.63
C ILE A 106 18.65 -0.82 3.84
N ARG A 107 18.97 0.46 3.64
CA ARG A 107 19.18 1.43 4.70
C ARG A 107 18.06 2.46 4.66
N VAL A 108 17.39 2.64 5.78
CA VAL A 108 16.34 3.64 5.96
C VAL A 108 16.78 4.61 7.04
N GLN A 109 16.86 5.90 6.70
CA GLN A 109 17.25 6.97 7.62
C GLN A 109 16.13 8.01 7.66
N PHE A 110 15.67 8.36 8.84
CA PHE A 110 14.67 9.40 9.01
C PHE A 110 14.87 10.17 10.31
N ASP A 111 14.31 11.37 10.33
CA ASP A 111 14.21 12.24 11.48
C ASP A 111 12.73 12.42 11.81
N GLU A 112 12.34 12.23 13.08
CA GLU A 112 10.95 12.36 13.53
C GLU A 112 10.37 13.73 13.19
N GLU A 113 11.12 14.80 13.33
CA GLU A 113 10.68 16.17 13.03
C GLU A 113 10.30 16.36 11.55
N ARG A 114 10.80 15.48 10.69
CA ARG A 114 10.57 15.51 9.24
C ARG A 114 9.67 14.37 8.74
N TRP A 115 9.04 13.62 9.65
CA TRP A 115 8.17 12.52 9.29
C TRP A 115 7.09 12.92 8.26
N PRO A 116 6.78 12.14 7.23
CA PRO A 116 7.30 10.81 6.87
C PRO A 116 8.45 10.84 5.84
N ILE A 117 9.27 11.88 5.83
CA ILE A 117 10.38 11.99 4.89
C ILE A 117 11.55 11.14 5.38
N ALA A 118 11.98 10.21 4.54
CA ALA A 118 13.12 9.34 4.80
C ALA A 118 14.07 9.30 3.61
N ARG A 119 15.33 9.02 3.88
CA ARG A 119 16.30 8.59 2.89
C ARG A 119 16.34 7.06 2.88
N ILE A 120 16.21 6.48 1.71
CA ILE A 120 16.19 5.04 1.50
C ILE A 120 17.27 4.70 0.48
N ASP A 121 18.22 3.89 0.89
CA ASP A 121 19.33 3.42 0.05
C ASP A 121 19.33 1.90 -0.04
N GLY A 122 19.50 1.35 -1.23
CA GLY A 122 19.60 -0.08 -1.53
C GLY A 122 18.52 -0.58 -2.47
N GLY A 123 18.97 -1.25 -3.52
CA GLY A 123 18.14 -1.82 -4.57
C GLY A 123 17.63 -0.81 -5.60
N LYS A 124 17.56 -1.26 -6.85
CA LYS A 124 17.12 -0.42 -7.98
C LYS A 124 15.69 0.12 -7.81
N VAL A 125 14.81 -0.68 -7.21
CA VAL A 125 13.42 -0.29 -6.99
C VAL A 125 13.32 0.90 -6.03
N ASN A 126 14.14 0.90 -4.97
CA ASN A 126 14.19 2.02 -4.03
C ASN A 126 14.79 3.28 -4.66
N GLU A 127 15.78 3.17 -5.56
CA GLU A 127 16.26 4.31 -6.34
C GLU A 127 15.12 4.94 -7.18
N ASP A 128 14.34 4.12 -7.86
CA ASP A 128 13.21 4.56 -8.67
C ASP A 128 12.12 5.19 -7.78
N TYR A 129 11.82 4.57 -6.65
CA TYR A 129 10.87 5.09 -5.68
C TYR A 129 11.31 6.43 -5.11
N MET A 130 12.59 6.58 -4.74
CA MET A 130 13.13 7.83 -4.18
C MET A 130 13.14 8.98 -5.18
N ARG A 131 13.27 8.72 -6.50
CA ARG A 131 13.10 9.76 -7.53
C ARG A 131 11.68 10.35 -7.52
N LEU A 132 10.66 9.51 -7.35
CA LEU A 132 9.28 9.96 -7.20
C LEU A 132 9.05 10.61 -5.84
N TRP A 133 9.48 9.93 -4.77
CA TRP A 133 9.24 10.36 -3.40
C TRP A 133 9.93 11.67 -3.05
N GLY A 134 11.10 11.95 -3.63
CA GLY A 134 11.79 13.23 -3.46
C GLY A 134 10.94 14.43 -3.87
N LYS A 135 10.03 14.27 -4.84
CA LYS A 135 9.07 15.30 -5.28
C LYS A 135 7.77 15.24 -4.47
N LYS A 136 7.26 14.04 -4.22
CA LYS A 136 5.97 13.79 -3.60
C LYS A 136 6.01 13.92 -2.08
N GLY A 137 7.08 13.48 -1.43
CA GLY A 137 7.23 13.42 0.02
C GLY A 137 6.97 14.75 0.74
N PRO A 138 7.56 15.89 0.29
CA PRO A 138 7.27 17.19 0.88
C PRO A 138 5.78 17.58 0.81
N LEU A 139 5.08 17.23 -0.27
CA LEU A 139 3.66 17.47 -0.42
C LEU A 139 2.83 16.57 0.50
N GLU A 140 3.18 15.29 0.61
CA GLU A 140 2.52 14.37 1.54
C GLU A 140 2.68 14.81 3.00
N ARG A 141 3.86 15.31 3.37
CA ARG A 141 4.08 15.91 4.69
C ARG A 141 3.21 17.14 4.89
N LYS A 142 3.21 18.09 3.95
CA LYS A 142 2.37 19.29 4.02
C LYS A 142 0.89 18.93 4.14
N LYS A 143 0.42 17.96 3.36
CA LYS A 143 -0.95 17.43 3.46
C LYS A 143 -1.25 16.91 4.86
N TRP A 144 -0.32 16.17 5.45
CA TRP A 144 -0.47 15.66 6.81
C TRP A 144 -0.56 16.78 7.85
N GLU A 145 0.28 17.79 7.76
CA GLU A 145 0.25 18.96 8.64
C GLU A 145 -1.09 19.70 8.52
N LEU A 146 -1.59 19.93 7.30
CA LEU A 146 -2.92 20.52 7.07
C LEU A 146 -4.06 19.67 7.64
N MET A 147 -3.99 18.36 7.50
CA MET A 147 -4.98 17.44 8.08
C MET A 147 -4.97 17.51 9.62
N ARG A 148 -3.80 17.60 10.24
CA ARG A 148 -3.72 17.82 11.70
C ARG A 148 -4.47 19.08 12.12
N VAL A 149 -4.25 20.19 11.44
CA VAL A 149 -4.98 21.46 11.72
C VAL A 149 -6.48 21.31 11.47
N LEU A 150 -6.88 20.70 10.35
CA LEU A 150 -8.29 20.50 9.97
C LEU A 150 -9.09 19.75 11.03
N TYR A 151 -8.49 18.77 11.69
CA TYR A 151 -9.17 17.90 12.65
C TYR A 151 -8.95 18.29 14.13
N SER A 152 -7.91 19.07 14.46
CA SER A 152 -7.61 19.47 15.84
C SER A 152 -8.14 20.85 16.22
N SER A 153 -8.44 21.71 15.25
CA SER A 153 -8.88 23.08 15.52
C SER A 153 -10.37 23.26 15.26
N GLU A 154 -11.11 23.81 16.26
CA GLU A 154 -12.54 24.11 16.11
C GLU A 154 -12.76 25.48 15.46
N ASP A 155 -11.87 26.45 15.70
CA ASP A 155 -12.02 27.86 15.30
C ASP A 155 -11.37 28.23 13.96
N VAL A 156 -11.02 27.25 13.12
CA VAL A 156 -10.38 27.48 11.81
C VAL A 156 -11.40 27.31 10.69
N ASP A 157 -11.39 28.23 9.73
CA ASP A 157 -12.11 28.02 8.47
C ASP A 157 -11.56 26.78 7.75
N LYS A 158 -12.39 25.74 7.68
CA LYS A 158 -12.02 24.43 7.16
C LYS A 158 -12.02 24.34 5.63
N GLU A 159 -12.71 25.25 4.95
CA GLU A 159 -12.84 25.17 3.49
C GLU A 159 -11.53 25.42 2.74
N PRO A 160 -10.70 26.45 3.06
CA PRO A 160 -9.41 26.61 2.43
C PRO A 160 -8.47 25.42 2.66
N LEU A 161 -8.49 24.82 3.87
CA LEU A 161 -7.68 23.65 4.20
C LEU A 161 -8.07 22.43 3.36
N LYS A 162 -9.38 22.18 3.21
CA LYS A 162 -9.89 21.09 2.37
C LYS A 162 -9.50 21.27 0.90
N GLN A 163 -9.60 22.50 0.39
CA GLN A 163 -9.21 22.83 -0.98
C GLN A 163 -7.71 22.56 -1.21
N GLU A 164 -6.86 23.02 -0.27
CA GLU A 164 -5.41 22.81 -0.38
C GLU A 164 -5.04 21.32 -0.26
N ILE A 165 -5.66 20.58 0.65
CA ILE A 165 -5.50 19.12 0.78
C ILE A 165 -5.90 18.42 -0.53
N SER A 166 -7.01 18.85 -1.16
CA SER A 166 -7.44 18.28 -2.45
C SER A 166 -6.43 18.57 -3.55
N ALA A 167 -5.97 19.81 -3.67
CA ALA A 167 -4.96 20.19 -4.65
C ALA A 167 -3.65 19.42 -4.51
N ILE A 168 -3.18 19.19 -3.25
CA ILE A 168 -2.00 18.36 -3.00
C ILE A 168 -2.25 16.91 -3.42
N ARG A 169 -3.43 16.36 -3.12
CA ARG A 169 -3.78 14.99 -3.53
C ARG A 169 -3.77 14.82 -5.03
N GLU A 170 -4.36 15.77 -5.76
CA GLU A 170 -4.38 15.79 -7.22
C GLU A 170 -2.97 15.90 -7.80
N ALA A 171 -2.13 16.79 -7.25
CA ALA A 171 -0.74 16.93 -7.68
C ALA A 171 0.08 15.65 -7.45
N CYS A 172 -0.08 14.99 -6.29
CA CYS A 172 0.56 13.71 -6.01
C CYS A 172 0.11 12.60 -6.98
N GLN A 173 -1.19 12.53 -7.26
CA GLN A 173 -1.76 11.57 -8.20
C GLN A 173 -1.27 11.81 -9.65
N GLN A 174 -1.16 13.07 -10.04
CA GLN A 174 -0.60 13.42 -11.34
C GLN A 174 0.86 13.00 -11.48
N MET A 175 1.68 13.20 -10.44
CA MET A 175 3.07 12.71 -10.42
C MET A 175 3.16 11.18 -10.56
N GLU A 176 2.28 10.44 -9.90
CA GLU A 176 2.20 8.98 -10.00
C GLU A 176 1.79 8.56 -11.42
N TYR A 177 0.79 9.21 -11.98
CA TYR A 177 0.32 8.93 -13.34
C TYR A 177 1.42 9.18 -14.39
N GLU A 178 2.17 10.28 -14.26
CA GLU A 178 3.27 10.62 -15.17
C GLU A 178 4.48 9.69 -15.00
N PHE A 179 4.72 9.20 -13.79
CA PHE A 179 5.83 8.30 -13.51
C PHE A 179 5.71 6.95 -14.23
N ILE A 180 4.50 6.39 -14.29
CA ILE A 180 4.25 5.04 -14.83
C ILE A 180 4.73 4.88 -16.28
N PRO A 181 4.29 5.69 -17.25
CA PRO A 181 4.70 5.51 -18.65
C PRO A 181 6.18 5.86 -18.90
N LEU A 182 6.78 6.69 -18.04
CA LEU A 182 8.20 7.06 -18.15
C LEU A 182 9.15 6.01 -17.55
N ASN A 183 8.62 5.07 -16.77
CA ASN A 183 9.40 4.03 -16.10
C ASN A 183 8.77 2.64 -16.27
N PRO A 184 8.59 2.15 -17.49
CA PRO A 184 7.85 0.91 -17.78
C PRO A 184 8.54 -0.34 -17.22
N ASP A 185 9.86 -0.29 -16.97
CA ASP A 185 10.64 -1.39 -16.38
C ASP A 185 10.81 -1.27 -14.86
N SER A 186 10.15 -0.31 -14.24
CA SER A 186 10.19 -0.13 -12.79
C SER A 186 9.04 -0.87 -12.10
N TYR A 187 9.36 -1.66 -11.07
CA TYR A 187 8.35 -2.27 -10.21
C TYR A 187 7.47 -1.22 -9.49
N VAL A 188 8.02 -0.03 -9.24
CA VAL A 188 7.25 1.10 -8.68
C VAL A 188 6.08 1.46 -9.58
N SER A 189 6.24 1.43 -10.90
CA SER A 189 5.15 1.70 -11.85
C SER A 189 4.00 0.71 -11.71
N LEU A 190 4.29 -0.58 -11.52
CA LEU A 190 3.25 -1.59 -11.24
C LEU A 190 2.57 -1.32 -9.90
N HIS A 191 3.34 -0.97 -8.88
CA HIS A 191 2.80 -0.66 -7.54
C HIS A 191 1.87 0.57 -7.53
N LEU A 192 2.12 1.55 -8.39
CA LEU A 192 1.30 2.78 -8.49
C LEU A 192 -0.02 2.59 -9.25
N LEU A 193 -0.12 1.56 -10.12
CA LEU A 193 -1.30 1.34 -10.94
C LEU A 193 -2.63 1.33 -10.16
N PRO A 194 -2.78 0.62 -9.03
CA PRO A 194 -4.03 0.63 -8.28
C PRO A 194 -4.47 2.04 -7.85
N GLY A 195 -3.52 2.93 -7.55
CA GLY A 195 -3.79 4.31 -7.12
C GLY A 195 -4.38 5.18 -8.22
N VAL A 196 -4.08 4.91 -9.50
CA VAL A 196 -4.60 5.69 -10.63
C VAL A 196 -5.84 5.06 -11.29
N ARG A 197 -6.23 3.84 -10.88
CA ARG A 197 -7.31 3.08 -11.50
C ARG A 197 -8.64 3.83 -11.56
N THR A 198 -9.05 4.47 -10.47
CA THR A 198 -10.36 5.13 -10.36
C THR A 198 -10.42 6.48 -11.06
N SER A 199 -9.27 7.03 -11.44
CA SER A 199 -9.14 8.33 -12.10
C SER A 199 -9.05 8.23 -13.62
N LEU A 200 -9.04 7.02 -14.17
CA LEU A 200 -8.84 6.76 -15.60
C LEU A 200 -9.97 5.93 -16.18
N PRO A 201 -10.31 6.16 -17.47
CA PRO A 201 -11.06 5.18 -18.25
C PRO A 201 -10.34 3.82 -18.25
N PHE A 202 -11.12 2.74 -18.25
CA PHE A 202 -10.57 1.38 -18.14
C PHE A 202 -9.51 1.08 -19.22
N GLU A 203 -9.76 1.52 -20.45
CA GLU A 203 -8.86 1.30 -21.58
C GLU A 203 -7.49 1.97 -21.37
N LYS A 204 -7.48 3.16 -20.78
CA LYS A 204 -6.22 3.85 -20.42
C LYS A 204 -5.48 3.12 -19.29
N TYR A 205 -6.21 2.65 -18.30
CA TYR A 205 -5.64 1.85 -17.21
C TYR A 205 -5.02 0.55 -17.74
N GLU A 206 -5.75 -0.20 -18.57
CA GLU A 206 -5.24 -1.40 -19.22
C GLU A 206 -3.99 -1.10 -20.07
N GLN A 207 -4.01 -0.02 -20.83
CA GLN A 207 -2.86 0.38 -21.66
C GLN A 207 -1.62 0.70 -20.83
N LEU A 208 -1.76 1.36 -19.68
CA LEU A 208 -0.64 1.60 -18.77
C LEU A 208 -0.02 0.28 -18.30
N PHE A 209 -0.85 -0.72 -17.95
CA PHE A 209 -0.36 -2.04 -17.55
C PHE A 209 0.33 -2.76 -18.71
N LEU A 210 -0.25 -2.77 -19.90
CA LEU A 210 0.31 -3.44 -21.07
C LEU A 210 1.64 -2.83 -21.54
N ASN A 211 1.86 -1.54 -21.29
CA ASN A 211 3.11 -0.85 -21.58
C ASN A 211 4.23 -1.15 -20.59
N LEU A 212 3.93 -1.75 -19.42
CA LEU A 212 4.99 -2.21 -18.53
C LEU A 212 5.82 -3.31 -19.18
N SER A 213 7.09 -3.40 -18.84
CA SER A 213 7.97 -4.45 -19.38
C SER A 213 7.46 -5.85 -19.00
N GLU A 214 7.81 -6.82 -19.82
CA GLU A 214 7.45 -8.22 -19.57
C GLU A 214 7.99 -8.71 -18.21
N ARG A 215 9.20 -8.30 -17.83
CA ARG A 215 9.80 -8.58 -16.54
C ARG A 215 8.90 -8.13 -15.38
N VAL A 216 8.34 -6.93 -15.44
CA VAL A 216 7.46 -6.37 -14.41
C VAL A 216 6.09 -7.06 -14.42
N ARG A 217 5.51 -7.31 -15.60
CA ARG A 217 4.20 -7.98 -15.73
C ARG A 217 4.22 -9.45 -15.32
N ASN A 218 5.38 -10.13 -15.39
CA ASN A 218 5.53 -11.53 -15.01
C ASN A 218 5.76 -11.75 -13.52
N THR A 219 5.92 -10.69 -12.71
CA THR A 219 5.95 -10.79 -11.25
C THR A 219 4.62 -11.31 -10.70
N GLU A 220 4.59 -11.77 -9.46
CA GLU A 220 3.36 -12.23 -8.80
C GLU A 220 2.28 -11.13 -8.80
N MET A 221 2.66 -9.90 -8.42
CA MET A 221 1.76 -8.75 -8.48
C MET A 221 1.31 -8.42 -9.91
N GLY A 222 2.19 -8.55 -10.90
CA GLY A 222 1.87 -8.31 -12.31
C GLY A 222 0.84 -9.32 -12.83
N LYS A 223 0.99 -10.59 -12.52
CA LYS A 223 0.02 -11.65 -12.85
C LYS A 223 -1.35 -11.40 -12.20
N SER A 224 -1.34 -11.09 -10.89
CA SER A 224 -2.57 -10.74 -10.17
C SER A 224 -3.26 -9.50 -10.78
N THR A 225 -2.49 -8.48 -11.15
CA THR A 225 -3.02 -7.28 -11.83
C THR A 225 -3.63 -7.64 -13.20
N SER A 226 -2.97 -8.51 -13.97
CA SER A 226 -3.49 -9.00 -15.26
C SER A 226 -4.83 -9.72 -15.09
N GLU A 227 -4.95 -10.59 -14.09
CA GLU A 227 -6.19 -11.29 -13.76
C GLU A 227 -7.30 -10.32 -13.37
N GLN A 228 -7.00 -9.31 -12.54
CA GLN A 228 -7.96 -8.28 -12.17
C GLN A 228 -8.45 -7.47 -13.38
N ILE A 229 -7.57 -7.13 -14.32
CA ILE A 229 -7.91 -6.46 -15.58
C ILE A 229 -8.84 -7.36 -16.39
N ALA A 230 -8.51 -8.65 -16.55
CA ALA A 230 -9.33 -9.60 -17.30
C ALA A 230 -10.74 -9.78 -16.66
N MET A 231 -10.81 -9.82 -15.33
CA MET A 231 -12.10 -9.87 -14.61
C MET A 231 -12.90 -8.58 -14.77
N THR A 232 -12.25 -7.42 -14.66
CA THR A 232 -12.92 -6.12 -14.85
C THR A 232 -13.49 -6.01 -16.26
N LYS A 233 -12.76 -6.48 -17.27
CA LYS A 233 -13.21 -6.50 -18.67
C LYS A 233 -14.54 -7.23 -18.87
N LYS A 234 -14.74 -8.31 -18.13
CA LYS A 234 -16.00 -9.11 -18.17
C LYS A 234 -17.21 -8.40 -17.55
N SER A 235 -16.97 -7.36 -16.75
CA SER A 235 -18.04 -6.59 -16.07
C SER A 235 -18.21 -5.18 -16.61
N LEU A 236 -17.57 -4.83 -17.73
CA LEU A 236 -17.77 -3.53 -18.38
C LEU A 236 -19.19 -3.40 -18.93
N PRO A 237 -19.71 -2.16 -19.08
CA PRO A 237 -21.01 -1.93 -19.69
C PRO A 237 -21.12 -2.61 -21.07
N GLY A 238 -22.23 -3.28 -21.31
CA GLY A 238 -22.49 -4.04 -22.53
C GLY A 238 -21.95 -5.48 -22.53
N GLN A 239 -21.21 -5.89 -21.50
CA GLN A 239 -20.79 -7.29 -21.34
C GLN A 239 -21.88 -8.11 -20.64
N LEU A 240 -21.88 -9.42 -20.91
CA LEU A 240 -22.72 -10.35 -20.16
C LEU A 240 -22.20 -10.43 -18.72
N ALA A 241 -23.07 -10.10 -17.75
CA ALA A 241 -22.71 -10.18 -16.35
C ALA A 241 -22.30 -11.62 -15.98
N PRO A 242 -21.20 -11.83 -15.23
CA PRO A 242 -20.85 -13.15 -14.72
C PRO A 242 -21.96 -13.74 -13.87
N ASP A 243 -22.32 -15.00 -14.14
CA ASP A 243 -23.35 -15.67 -13.35
C ASP A 243 -22.84 -16.00 -11.94
N PHE A 244 -23.74 -15.96 -10.98
CA PHE A 244 -23.47 -16.39 -9.61
C PHE A 244 -24.70 -17.05 -9.00
N SER A 245 -24.45 -17.85 -7.98
CA SER A 245 -25.49 -18.46 -7.16
C SER A 245 -25.15 -18.22 -5.69
N LYS A 246 -26.12 -17.70 -4.93
CA LYS A 246 -26.01 -17.44 -3.50
C LYS A 246 -27.30 -17.81 -2.79
N VAL A 247 -27.17 -18.19 -1.53
CA VAL A 247 -28.32 -18.47 -0.67
C VAL A 247 -28.68 -17.19 0.06
N ASP A 248 -29.96 -16.82 0.04
CA ASP A 248 -30.50 -15.68 0.78
C ASP A 248 -30.65 -15.99 2.29
N LYS A 249 -31.08 -14.99 3.06
CA LYS A 249 -31.29 -15.17 4.51
C LYS A 249 -32.45 -16.09 4.87
N GLU A 250 -33.40 -16.33 3.94
CA GLU A 250 -34.52 -17.27 4.07
C GLU A 250 -34.15 -18.71 3.66
N GLY A 251 -32.94 -18.94 3.14
CA GLY A 251 -32.46 -20.25 2.69
C GLY A 251 -32.76 -20.55 1.20
N ASN A 252 -33.28 -19.58 0.45
CA ASN A 252 -33.56 -19.79 -0.98
C ASN A 252 -32.32 -19.53 -1.81
N THR A 253 -32.12 -20.30 -2.86
CA THR A 253 -31.02 -20.08 -3.80
C THR A 253 -31.43 -19.07 -4.86
N ILE A 254 -30.68 -17.94 -4.93
CA ILE A 254 -30.82 -16.95 -5.99
C ILE A 254 -29.69 -17.17 -7.00
N ARG A 255 -30.04 -17.27 -8.28
CA ARG A 255 -29.12 -17.32 -9.42
C ARG A 255 -29.36 -16.12 -10.31
N LEU A 256 -28.29 -15.42 -10.71
CA LEU A 256 -28.46 -14.30 -11.63
C LEU A 256 -28.99 -14.71 -12.97
N SER A 257 -28.64 -15.91 -13.48
CA SER A 257 -29.17 -16.47 -14.73
C SER A 257 -30.67 -16.70 -14.72
N ASP A 258 -31.32 -16.92 -13.57
CA ASP A 258 -32.77 -17.10 -13.46
C ASP A 258 -33.53 -15.78 -13.64
N LEU A 259 -32.83 -14.66 -13.60
CA LEU A 259 -33.37 -13.30 -13.77
C LEU A 259 -33.15 -12.74 -15.18
N LYS A 260 -32.80 -13.61 -16.18
CA LYS A 260 -32.66 -13.17 -17.57
C LYS A 260 -33.92 -12.49 -18.08
N GLY A 261 -33.72 -11.38 -18.82
CA GLY A 261 -34.83 -10.58 -19.36
C GLY A 261 -35.41 -9.58 -18.37
N LYS A 262 -34.86 -9.49 -17.16
CA LYS A 262 -35.29 -8.54 -16.13
C LYS A 262 -34.17 -7.52 -15.87
N TYR A 263 -34.58 -6.37 -15.36
CA TYR A 263 -33.60 -5.42 -14.81
C TYR A 263 -33.22 -5.86 -13.39
N VAL A 264 -31.92 -5.96 -13.11
CA VAL A 264 -31.41 -6.37 -11.81
C VAL A 264 -30.43 -5.33 -11.31
N LEU A 265 -30.68 -4.77 -10.13
CA LEU A 265 -29.74 -3.96 -9.39
C LEU A 265 -29.00 -4.86 -8.39
N ILE A 266 -27.69 -4.91 -8.46
CA ILE A 266 -26.85 -5.67 -7.53
C ILE A 266 -26.04 -4.65 -6.71
N ASP A 267 -26.21 -4.69 -5.38
CA ASP A 267 -25.42 -3.87 -4.45
C ASP A 267 -24.44 -4.75 -3.67
N PHE A 268 -23.17 -4.39 -3.77
CA PHE A 268 -22.09 -5.06 -3.03
C PHE A 268 -21.72 -4.22 -1.82
N TRP A 269 -22.06 -4.66 -0.63
CA TRP A 269 -21.83 -3.93 0.59
C TRP A 269 -21.28 -4.81 1.72
N GLY A 270 -20.88 -4.18 2.83
CA GLY A 270 -20.44 -4.87 4.05
C GLY A 270 -20.83 -4.09 5.30
N THR A 271 -21.03 -4.78 6.41
CA THR A 271 -21.41 -4.15 7.70
C THR A 271 -20.44 -3.11 8.19
N TRP A 272 -19.16 -3.26 7.86
CA TRP A 272 -18.06 -2.33 8.15
C TRP A 272 -17.96 -1.14 7.17
N CYS A 273 -18.69 -1.18 6.05
CA CYS A 273 -18.65 -0.12 5.04
C CYS A 273 -19.59 1.03 5.42
N ILE A 274 -19.08 2.05 6.11
CA ILE A 274 -19.87 3.22 6.53
C ILE A 274 -20.53 3.95 5.35
N PRO A 275 -19.84 4.24 4.22
CA PRO A 275 -20.49 4.85 3.05
C PRO A 275 -21.64 4.01 2.50
N CYS A 276 -21.47 2.67 2.43
CA CYS A 276 -22.54 1.78 1.97
C CYS A 276 -23.77 1.86 2.86
N ARG A 277 -23.58 1.86 4.18
CA ARG A 277 -24.68 2.00 5.15
C ARG A 277 -25.41 3.35 5.02
N ARG A 278 -24.69 4.41 4.65
CA ARG A 278 -25.31 5.74 4.40
C ARG A 278 -26.14 5.76 3.12
N SER A 279 -25.86 4.93 2.13
CA SER A 279 -26.63 4.82 0.88
C SER A 279 -27.86 3.93 1.00
N HIS A 280 -27.98 3.09 2.04
CA HIS A 280 -29.11 2.18 2.21
C HIS A 280 -30.48 2.86 2.21
N PRO A 281 -30.73 4.01 2.88
CA PRO A 281 -32.04 4.69 2.81
C PRO A 281 -32.43 5.00 1.37
N HIS A 282 -31.49 5.47 0.55
CA HIS A 282 -31.75 5.73 -0.87
C HIS A 282 -32.02 4.43 -1.66
N LEU A 283 -31.34 3.33 -1.35
CA LEU A 283 -31.64 2.01 -1.97
C LEU A 283 -33.04 1.52 -1.62
N VAL A 284 -33.52 1.76 -0.39
CA VAL A 284 -34.89 1.45 0.02
C VAL A 284 -35.90 2.25 -0.81
N GLU A 285 -35.71 3.56 -0.97
CA GLU A 285 -36.55 4.41 -1.83
C GLU A 285 -36.58 3.92 -3.28
N LEU A 286 -35.43 3.53 -3.83
CA LEU A 286 -35.33 2.95 -5.17
C LEU A 286 -36.09 1.61 -5.26
N HIS A 287 -35.96 0.76 -4.26
CA HIS A 287 -36.68 -0.50 -4.19
C HIS A 287 -38.20 -0.27 -4.19
N GLU A 288 -38.73 0.59 -3.32
CA GLU A 288 -40.17 0.92 -3.26
C GLU A 288 -40.69 1.46 -4.60
N LYS A 289 -39.87 2.27 -5.28
CA LYS A 289 -40.24 2.88 -6.57
C LYS A 289 -40.21 1.93 -7.76
N TYR A 290 -39.22 1.01 -7.79
CA TYR A 290 -38.93 0.23 -9.00
C TYR A 290 -39.21 -1.27 -8.90
N ALA A 291 -39.26 -1.86 -7.71
CA ALA A 291 -39.62 -3.28 -7.57
C ALA A 291 -41.05 -3.58 -8.10
N PRO A 292 -42.08 -2.69 -7.86
CA PRO A 292 -43.41 -2.87 -8.47
C PRO A 292 -43.39 -2.78 -10.01
N LYS A 293 -42.33 -2.21 -10.60
CA LYS A 293 -42.12 -2.10 -12.06
C LYS A 293 -41.31 -3.27 -12.64
N GLY A 294 -41.00 -4.27 -11.83
CA GLY A 294 -40.32 -5.50 -12.26
C GLY A 294 -38.80 -5.43 -12.18
N VAL A 295 -38.22 -4.45 -11.47
CA VAL A 295 -36.78 -4.40 -11.18
C VAL A 295 -36.48 -5.29 -9.96
N TYR A 296 -35.49 -6.17 -10.07
CA TYR A 296 -35.02 -7.02 -8.98
C TYR A 296 -33.85 -6.34 -8.26
N PHE A 297 -33.84 -6.47 -6.93
CA PHE A 297 -32.75 -5.96 -6.09
C PHE A 297 -32.07 -7.14 -5.38
N ILE A 298 -30.75 -7.22 -5.48
CA ILE A 298 -29.90 -8.19 -4.80
C ILE A 298 -28.85 -7.43 -4.02
N ASN A 299 -28.82 -7.59 -2.69
CA ASN A 299 -27.89 -6.93 -1.79
C ASN A 299 -27.41 -7.85 -0.66
#